data_b5dd5dd64343c6e78dfa1d2324d3f246
#
_entry.id   b5dd5dd64343c6e78dfa1d2324d3f246
#
_cell.length_a   1.000
_cell.length_b   1.000
_cell.length_c   1.000
_cell.angle_alpha   90.00
_cell.angle_beta   90.00
_cell.angle_gamma   90.00
#
_symmetry.space_group_name_H-M   'P 1'
#
loop_
_entity.id
_entity.type
_entity.pdbx_description
1 polymer ?
#
loop_
_entity_poly.entity_id
_entity_poly.type
_entity_poly.pdbx_seq_one_letter_code
_entity_poly.pdbx_strand_id
1 'polypeptide(L)'
;MSVAKRGDGRFVVKFKDEEGRWRQRSFRSEEKAWQFDADCQYDAVENTRLTLLEAVLVYLKNTEHAENTVGIYEFIVCGHDRKNGEHREGPAEFLANRFVDTLTRRDLETVRERCRNDGLSTASINIYVGKIKAALSWCVEQDLLHE
;
A
#
# COMPACT_ATOMS: atom_id res chain seq x y z
N MET A 1 -6.64 -22.57 -8.57
CA MET A 1 -7.71 -22.07 -9.44
C MET A 1 -9.05 -22.19 -8.72
N SER A 2 -9.85 -21.14 -8.78
CA SER A 2 -11.10 -21.04 -8.03
C SER A 2 -12.32 -21.57 -8.77
N VAL A 3 -12.20 -21.88 -10.06
CA VAL A 3 -13.31 -22.40 -10.90
C VAL A 3 -13.25 -23.91 -11.00
N ALA A 4 -14.35 -24.57 -10.62
CA ALA A 4 -14.49 -26.04 -10.71
C ALA A 4 -15.77 -26.41 -11.44
N LYS A 5 -15.72 -27.41 -12.32
CA LYS A 5 -16.89 -27.96 -13.00
C LYS A 5 -17.57 -29.00 -12.12
N ARG A 6 -18.86 -28.85 -11.88
CA ARG A 6 -19.68 -29.83 -11.18
C ARG A 6 -20.20 -30.92 -12.14
N GLY A 7 -20.58 -32.07 -11.57
CA GLY A 7 -21.14 -33.18 -12.32
C GLY A 7 -22.49 -32.87 -13.00
N ASP A 8 -23.21 -31.83 -12.57
CA ASP A 8 -24.44 -31.34 -13.17
C ASP A 8 -24.23 -30.35 -14.34
N GLY A 9 -22.99 -30.13 -14.75
CA GLY A 9 -22.60 -29.21 -15.83
C GLY A 9 -22.48 -27.76 -15.43
N ARG A 10 -22.65 -27.43 -14.15
CA ARG A 10 -22.46 -26.06 -13.64
C ARG A 10 -21.01 -25.83 -13.23
N PHE A 11 -20.61 -24.56 -13.29
CA PHE A 11 -19.29 -24.11 -12.84
C PHE A 11 -19.43 -23.36 -11.53
N VAL A 12 -18.60 -23.71 -10.55
CA VAL A 12 -18.63 -23.11 -9.20
C VAL A 12 -17.36 -22.33 -8.97
N VAL A 13 -17.51 -21.10 -8.55
CA VAL A 13 -16.40 -20.24 -8.15
C VAL A 13 -16.43 -20.07 -6.62
N LYS A 14 -15.29 -20.35 -5.98
CA LYS A 14 -15.09 -20.06 -4.56
C LYS A 14 -14.34 -18.74 -4.42
N PHE A 15 -14.81 -17.87 -3.54
CA PHE A 15 -14.22 -16.56 -3.29
C PHE A 15 -14.39 -16.19 -1.82
N LYS A 16 -13.61 -15.18 -1.38
CA LYS A 16 -13.80 -14.57 -0.07
C LYS A 16 -14.67 -13.33 -0.18
N ASP A 17 -15.63 -13.20 0.72
CA ASP A 17 -16.43 -11.97 0.84
C ASP A 17 -15.66 -10.85 1.54
N GLU A 18 -16.26 -9.68 1.65
CA GLU A 18 -15.67 -8.50 2.30
C GLU A 18 -15.28 -8.76 3.77
N GLU A 19 -15.93 -9.75 4.41
CA GLU A 19 -15.63 -10.15 5.79
C GLU A 19 -14.58 -11.26 5.89
N GLY A 20 -14.00 -11.69 4.76
CA GLY A 20 -13.00 -12.74 4.69
C GLY A 20 -13.55 -14.16 4.77
N ARG A 21 -14.87 -14.34 4.69
CA ARG A 21 -15.51 -15.66 4.72
C ARG A 21 -15.54 -16.27 3.33
N TRP A 22 -15.33 -17.57 3.27
CA TRP A 22 -15.44 -18.30 2.01
C TRP A 22 -16.89 -18.42 1.55
N ARG A 23 -17.15 -18.01 0.30
CA ARG A 23 -18.42 -18.10 -0.39
C ARG A 23 -18.24 -18.86 -1.70
N GLN A 24 -19.33 -19.32 -2.27
CA GLN A 24 -19.34 -19.94 -3.59
C GLN A 24 -20.53 -19.47 -4.42
N ARG A 25 -20.33 -19.36 -5.72
CA ARG A 25 -21.37 -19.01 -6.68
C ARG A 25 -21.32 -19.95 -7.87
N SER A 26 -22.48 -20.36 -8.35
CA SER A 26 -22.63 -21.27 -9.47
C SER A 26 -23.00 -20.52 -10.74
N PHE A 27 -22.43 -20.94 -11.87
CA PHE A 27 -22.70 -20.40 -13.19
C PHE A 27 -23.03 -21.52 -14.17
N ARG A 28 -23.91 -21.24 -15.13
CA ARG A 28 -24.22 -22.17 -16.22
C ARG A 28 -23.20 -22.07 -17.35
N SER A 29 -22.54 -20.95 -17.51
CA SER A 29 -21.54 -20.67 -18.53
C SER A 29 -20.14 -20.68 -17.91
N GLU A 30 -19.23 -21.42 -18.54
CA GLU A 30 -17.82 -21.43 -18.18
C GLU A 30 -17.19 -20.04 -18.29
N GLU A 31 -17.47 -19.32 -19.38
CA GLU A 31 -16.98 -17.98 -19.63
C GLU A 31 -17.38 -17.00 -18.50
N LYS A 32 -18.65 -17.04 -18.08
CA LYS A 32 -19.13 -16.18 -16.97
C LYS A 32 -18.48 -16.55 -15.63
N ALA A 33 -18.20 -17.83 -15.39
CA ALA A 33 -17.51 -18.29 -14.19
C ALA A 33 -16.07 -17.76 -14.15
N TRP A 34 -15.34 -17.84 -15.24
CA TRP A 34 -13.98 -17.33 -15.36
C TRP A 34 -13.95 -15.79 -15.24
N GLN A 35 -14.89 -15.10 -15.84
CA GLN A 35 -14.98 -13.65 -15.72
C GLN A 35 -15.25 -13.23 -14.26
N PHE A 36 -16.16 -13.91 -13.58
CA PHE A 36 -16.43 -13.65 -12.17
C PHE A 36 -15.20 -13.92 -11.28
N ASP A 37 -14.49 -15.01 -11.54
CA ASP A 37 -13.24 -15.32 -10.81
C ASP A 37 -12.17 -14.25 -11.02
N ALA A 38 -12.00 -13.78 -12.25
CA ALA A 38 -11.09 -12.68 -12.57
C ALA A 38 -11.50 -11.38 -11.87
N ASP A 39 -12.79 -11.05 -11.86
CA ASP A 39 -13.33 -9.87 -11.16
C ASP A 39 -13.11 -9.96 -9.65
N CYS A 40 -13.30 -11.14 -9.05
CA CYS A 40 -13.04 -11.36 -7.62
C CYS A 40 -11.54 -11.23 -7.28
N GLN A 41 -10.65 -11.70 -8.14
CA GLN A 41 -9.21 -11.53 -7.98
C GLN A 41 -8.81 -10.07 -8.10
N TYR A 42 -9.40 -9.36 -9.04
CA TYR A 42 -9.19 -7.91 -9.22
C TYR A 42 -9.68 -7.14 -7.99
N ASP A 43 -10.90 -7.40 -7.54
CA ASP A 43 -11.47 -6.80 -6.32
C ASP A 43 -10.63 -7.11 -5.09
N ALA A 44 -10.11 -8.34 -4.97
CA ALA A 44 -9.23 -8.73 -3.88
C ALA A 44 -7.91 -7.94 -3.89
N VAL A 45 -7.38 -7.63 -5.07
CA VAL A 45 -6.20 -6.77 -5.23
C VAL A 45 -6.54 -5.31 -4.89
N GLU A 46 -7.69 -4.81 -5.36
CA GLU A 46 -8.17 -3.46 -5.03
C GLU A 46 -8.47 -3.27 -3.54
N ASN A 47 -9.00 -4.29 -2.89
CA ASN A 47 -9.32 -4.27 -1.46
C ASN A 47 -8.12 -4.59 -0.57
N THR A 48 -6.94 -4.85 -1.15
CA THR A 48 -5.73 -5.02 -0.37
C THR A 48 -5.33 -3.68 0.23
N ARG A 49 -5.47 -3.56 1.55
CA ARG A 49 -5.06 -2.36 2.27
C ARG A 49 -3.54 -2.29 2.30
N LEU A 50 -3.01 -1.15 1.91
CA LEU A 50 -1.57 -0.89 1.96
C LEU A 50 -1.22 -0.12 3.22
N THR A 51 -0.14 -0.54 3.87
CA THR A 51 0.53 0.28 4.88
C THR A 51 1.34 1.38 4.18
N LEU A 52 1.73 2.41 4.90
CA LEU A 52 2.56 3.47 4.35
C LEU A 52 3.87 2.91 3.78
N LEU A 53 4.50 1.98 4.49
CA LEU A 53 5.72 1.31 4.03
C LEU A 53 5.49 0.58 2.71
N GLU A 54 4.43 -0.23 2.61
CA GLU A 54 4.09 -0.96 1.39
C GLU A 54 3.80 -0.02 0.22
N ALA A 55 3.06 1.08 0.45
CA ALA A 55 2.77 2.09 -0.56
C ALA A 55 4.05 2.73 -1.11
N VAL A 56 4.99 3.09 -0.25
CA VAL A 56 6.28 3.65 -0.65
C VAL A 56 7.10 2.63 -1.43
N LEU A 57 7.17 1.38 -0.98
CA LEU A 57 7.92 0.32 -1.65
C LEU A 57 7.35 -0.01 -3.04
N VAL A 58 6.03 -0.06 -3.18
CA VAL A 58 5.36 -0.27 -4.49
C VAL A 58 5.66 0.90 -5.43
N TYR A 59 5.60 2.11 -4.93
CA TYR A 59 5.96 3.30 -5.70
C TYR A 59 7.40 3.26 -6.21
N LEU A 60 8.35 2.95 -5.34
CA LEU A 60 9.77 2.85 -5.71
C LEU A 60 10.06 1.72 -6.71
N LYS A 61 9.35 0.59 -6.59
CA LYS A 61 9.51 -0.55 -7.48
C LYS A 61 8.99 -0.27 -8.89
N ASN A 62 7.95 0.52 -9.03
CA ASN A 62 7.25 0.76 -10.31
C ASN A 62 7.60 2.10 -10.96
N THR A 63 8.46 2.90 -10.36
CA THR A 63 8.94 4.17 -10.90
C THR A 63 10.45 4.22 -10.89
N GLU A 64 11.02 5.00 -11.81
CA GLU A 64 12.47 5.18 -11.87
C GLU A 64 12.91 6.36 -11.01
N HIS A 65 13.88 6.13 -10.14
CA HIS A 65 14.46 7.15 -9.28
C HIS A 65 15.98 7.02 -9.22
N ALA A 66 16.66 8.13 -9.01
CA ALA A 66 18.07 8.12 -8.68
C ALA A 66 18.31 7.38 -7.35
N GLU A 67 19.44 6.71 -7.21
CA GLU A 67 19.80 5.94 -6.01
C GLU A 67 19.69 6.75 -4.71
N ASN A 68 20.14 8.00 -4.74
CA ASN A 68 20.01 8.91 -3.59
C ASN A 68 18.56 9.18 -3.22
N THR A 69 17.67 9.29 -4.21
CA THR A 69 16.23 9.50 -4.00
C THR A 69 15.59 8.27 -3.36
N VAL A 70 15.93 7.07 -3.82
CA VAL A 70 15.48 5.82 -3.22
C VAL A 70 15.91 5.75 -1.75
N GLY A 71 17.15 6.07 -1.45
CA GLY A 71 17.68 6.11 -0.08
C GLY A 71 16.92 7.07 0.83
N ILE A 72 16.50 8.22 0.32
CA ILE A 72 15.69 9.20 1.09
C ILE A 72 14.30 8.61 1.40
N TYR A 73 13.62 7.99 0.44
CA TYR A 73 12.34 7.35 0.69
C TYR A 73 12.44 6.22 1.73
N GLU A 74 13.44 5.39 1.62
CA GLU A 74 13.70 4.32 2.58
C GLU A 74 13.96 4.87 3.98
N PHE A 75 14.75 5.92 4.09
CA PHE A 75 15.02 6.59 5.37
C PHE A 75 13.73 7.14 6.01
N ILE A 76 12.84 7.75 5.22
CA ILE A 76 11.59 8.33 5.73
C ILE A 76 10.74 7.29 6.46
N VAL A 77 10.62 6.08 5.92
CA VAL A 77 9.70 5.04 6.43
C VAL A 77 10.39 3.92 7.21
N CYS A 78 11.69 3.72 7.04
CA CYS A 78 12.44 2.65 7.70
C CYS A 78 13.54 3.17 8.65
N GLY A 79 13.90 4.43 8.55
CA GLY A 79 15.03 4.97 9.28
C GLY A 79 16.37 4.46 8.75
N HIS A 80 17.40 4.60 9.56
CA HIS A 80 18.76 4.23 9.20
C HIS A 80 19.49 3.61 10.38
N ASP A 81 20.12 2.47 10.15
CA ASP A 81 20.99 1.83 11.14
C ASP A 81 22.41 2.38 11.02
N ARG A 82 22.93 2.91 12.12
CA ARG A 82 24.30 3.40 12.19
C ARG A 82 25.29 2.24 12.32
N LYS A 83 26.53 2.46 11.92
CA LYS A 83 27.61 1.47 12.03
C LYS A 83 27.86 0.98 13.44
N ASN A 84 27.51 1.77 14.46
CA ASN A 84 27.63 1.41 15.87
C ASN A 84 26.45 0.56 16.41
N GLY A 85 25.51 0.17 15.54
CA GLY A 85 24.31 -0.59 15.90
C GLY A 85 23.11 0.26 16.36
N GLU A 86 23.27 1.58 16.46
CA GLU A 86 22.16 2.46 16.82
C GLU A 86 21.23 2.67 15.62
N HIS A 87 19.92 2.60 15.90
CA HIS A 87 18.89 2.91 14.92
C HIS A 87 18.51 4.40 14.98
N ARG A 88 18.63 5.09 13.84
CA ARG A 88 18.09 6.43 13.68
C ARG A 88 16.68 6.33 13.09
N GLU A 89 15.69 6.72 13.87
CA GLU A 89 14.29 6.71 13.45
C GLU A 89 14.04 7.66 12.27
N GLY A 90 13.32 7.15 11.26
CA GLY A 90 12.89 7.97 10.13
C GLY A 90 11.74 8.91 10.51
N PRO A 91 11.55 10.01 9.77
CA PRO A 91 10.51 11.01 10.06
C PRO A 91 9.10 10.45 10.12
N ALA A 92 8.78 9.43 9.32
CA ALA A 92 7.47 8.80 9.25
C ALA A 92 7.51 7.30 9.62
N GLU A 93 8.57 6.82 10.24
CA GLU A 93 8.71 5.41 10.62
C GLU A 93 7.60 4.96 11.58
N PHE A 94 7.15 5.82 12.48
CA PHE A 94 6.05 5.55 13.39
C PHE A 94 4.70 5.32 12.67
N LEU A 95 4.59 5.74 11.41
CA LEU A 95 3.41 5.54 10.54
C LEU A 95 3.60 4.36 9.57
N ALA A 96 4.80 3.79 9.47
CA ALA A 96 5.15 2.82 8.43
C ALA A 96 4.23 1.59 8.39
N ASN A 97 3.82 1.09 9.55
CA ASN A 97 2.95 -0.08 9.68
C ASN A 97 1.45 0.27 9.76
N ARG A 98 1.11 1.54 9.68
CA ARG A 98 -0.30 1.96 9.65
C ARG A 98 -0.85 1.88 8.24
N PHE A 99 -2.08 1.44 8.10
CA PHE A 99 -2.77 1.45 6.82
C PHE A 99 -3.00 2.87 6.32
N VAL A 100 -2.76 3.11 5.04
CA VAL A 100 -2.85 4.44 4.43
C VAL A 100 -4.24 5.05 4.59
N ASP A 101 -5.31 4.23 4.49
CA ASP A 101 -6.69 4.67 4.67
C ASP A 101 -7.01 5.19 6.09
N THR A 102 -6.16 4.91 7.06
CA THR A 102 -6.27 5.42 8.43
C THR A 102 -5.44 6.68 8.68
N LEU A 103 -4.60 7.08 7.73
CA LEU A 103 -3.77 8.26 7.85
C LEU A 103 -4.60 9.53 7.67
N THR A 104 -4.33 10.52 8.49
CA THR A 104 -5.02 11.81 8.48
C THR A 104 -4.02 12.95 8.26
N ARG A 105 -4.55 14.13 7.96
CA ARG A 105 -3.73 15.35 7.90
C ARG A 105 -2.99 15.59 9.23
N ARG A 106 -3.59 15.24 10.34
CA ARG A 106 -2.99 15.36 11.67
C ARG A 106 -1.74 14.49 11.81
N ASP A 107 -1.73 13.29 11.21
CA ASP A 107 -0.54 12.42 11.21
C ASP A 107 0.63 13.07 10.47
N LEU A 108 0.38 13.74 9.36
CA LEU A 108 1.41 14.51 8.64
C LEU A 108 1.89 15.72 9.43
N GLU A 109 1.01 16.39 10.14
CA GLU A 109 1.42 17.48 11.05
C GLU A 109 2.31 16.97 12.19
N THR A 110 2.03 15.77 12.71
CA THR A 110 2.89 15.13 13.70
C THR A 110 4.28 14.82 13.13
N VAL A 111 4.38 14.40 11.86
CA VAL A 111 5.67 14.24 11.18
C VAL A 111 6.43 15.57 11.14
N ARG A 112 5.76 16.65 10.79
CA ARG A 112 6.35 18.00 10.77
C ARG A 112 6.86 18.43 12.13
N GLU A 113 6.07 18.23 13.18
CA GLU A 113 6.44 18.58 14.56
C GLU A 113 7.65 17.78 15.04
N ARG A 114 7.70 16.48 14.78
CA ARG A 114 8.86 15.64 15.11
C ARG A 114 10.12 16.13 14.40
N CYS A 115 10.01 16.47 13.13
CA CYS A 115 11.13 17.01 12.37
C CYS A 115 11.64 18.35 12.92
N ARG A 116 10.73 19.24 13.35
CA ARG A 116 11.09 20.50 13.99
C ARG A 116 11.80 20.28 15.31
N ASN A 117 11.31 19.34 16.11
CA ASN A 117 11.90 18.99 17.40
C ASN A 117 13.31 18.39 17.24
N ASP A 118 13.56 17.71 16.11
CA ASP A 118 14.88 17.18 15.77
C ASP A 118 15.82 18.24 15.16
N GLY A 119 15.36 19.47 15.04
CA GLY A 119 16.16 20.58 14.56
C GLY A 119 16.27 20.69 13.04
N LEU A 120 15.40 20.03 12.29
CA LEU A 120 15.41 20.08 10.82
C LEU A 120 14.89 21.41 10.30
N SER A 121 15.47 21.87 9.18
CA SER A 121 15.03 23.07 8.48
C SER A 121 13.66 22.88 7.84
N THR A 122 12.92 23.97 7.63
CA THR A 122 11.65 23.96 6.91
C THR A 122 11.78 23.34 5.52
N ALA A 123 12.87 23.62 4.82
CA ALA A 123 13.15 23.02 3.50
C ALA A 123 13.24 21.49 3.57
N SER A 124 13.97 20.93 4.54
CA SER A 124 14.08 19.48 4.73
C SER A 124 12.73 18.84 5.08
N ILE A 125 11.96 19.48 5.96
CA ILE A 125 10.63 19.01 6.34
C ILE A 125 9.71 18.96 5.12
N ASN A 126 9.71 19.98 4.29
CA ASN A 126 8.89 20.04 3.07
C ASN A 126 9.31 18.96 2.06
N ILE A 127 10.58 18.65 1.95
CA ILE A 127 11.08 17.56 1.10
C ILE A 127 10.50 16.22 1.59
N TYR A 128 10.59 15.91 2.86
CA TYR A 128 10.09 14.65 3.40
C TYR A 128 8.58 14.49 3.26
N VAL A 129 7.82 15.51 3.63
CA VAL A 129 6.35 15.49 3.49
C VAL A 129 5.94 15.45 2.02
N GLY A 130 6.63 16.17 1.16
CA GLY A 130 6.39 16.17 -0.29
C GLY A 130 6.62 14.78 -0.91
N LYS A 131 7.65 14.07 -0.47
CA LYS A 131 7.93 12.70 -0.93
C LYS A 131 6.85 11.71 -0.49
N ILE A 132 6.38 11.79 0.74
CA ILE A 132 5.25 10.97 1.23
C ILE A 132 4.02 11.24 0.36
N LYS A 133 3.69 12.50 0.13
CA LYS A 133 2.55 12.87 -0.72
C LYS A 133 2.69 12.39 -2.15
N ALA A 134 3.88 12.47 -2.74
CA ALA A 134 4.14 11.98 -4.10
C ALA A 134 3.89 10.47 -4.22
N ALA A 135 4.37 9.67 -3.29
CA ALA A 135 4.15 8.24 -3.27
C ALA A 135 2.66 7.89 -3.12
N LEU A 136 1.95 8.56 -2.22
CA LEU A 136 0.52 8.34 -2.00
C LEU A 136 -0.32 8.78 -3.20
N SER A 137 -0.01 9.92 -3.81
CA SER A 137 -0.68 10.40 -5.02
C SER A 137 -0.52 9.43 -6.19
N TRP A 138 0.70 8.90 -6.37
CA TRP A 138 0.95 7.89 -7.39
C TRP A 138 0.11 6.63 -7.15
N CYS A 139 0.01 6.15 -5.90
CA CYS A 139 -0.81 5.00 -5.56
C CYS A 139 -2.31 5.25 -5.85
N VAL A 140 -2.81 6.46 -5.60
CA VAL A 140 -4.19 6.85 -5.95
C VAL A 140 -4.39 6.83 -7.46
N GLU A 141 -3.46 7.40 -8.22
CA GLU A 141 -3.50 7.40 -9.70
C GLU A 141 -3.49 6.00 -10.30
N GLN A 142 -2.85 5.03 -9.63
CA GLN A 142 -2.80 3.63 -10.04
C GLN A 142 -3.97 2.79 -9.49
N ASP A 143 -4.97 3.40 -8.90
CA ASP A 143 -6.12 2.75 -8.26
C ASP A 143 -5.75 1.75 -7.15
N LEU A 144 -4.58 1.89 -6.56
CA LEU A 144 -4.12 1.07 -5.43
C LEU A 144 -4.68 1.56 -4.09
N LEU A 145 -5.08 2.83 -4.04
CA LEU A 145 -5.69 3.48 -2.88
C LEU A 145 -6.92 4.27 -3.33
N HIS A 146 -7.92 4.32 -2.47
CA HIS A 146 -9.07 5.23 -2.65
C HIS A 146 -8.77 6.58 -1.99
N GLU A 147 -9.30 7.63 -2.60
CA GLU A 147 -9.24 8.97 -2.01
C GLU A 147 -9.99 9.06 -0.68
#